data_ca0b9eeda985c2c99bc3912f9e976fab
#
_entry.id   ca0b9eeda985c2c99bc3912f9e976fab
#
_cell.length_a   1.000
_cell.length_b   1.000
_cell.length_c   1.000
_cell.angle_alpha   90.00
_cell.angle_beta   90.00
_cell.angle_gamma   90.00
#
_symmetry.space_group_name_H-M   'P 1'
#
loop_
_entity.id
_entity.type
_entity.pdbx_description
1 polymer ?
#
loop_
_entity_poly.entity_id
_entity_poly.type
_entity_poly.pdbx_seq_one_letter_code
_entity_poly.pdbx_strand_id
1 'polypeptide(L)'
;MLQDTPWTRLAARVIRVALARKDLSYAQLTSALAASGSRETERSFVSKIYRGTPRLALLLQIIDISSARPPELWSDAMKVDGDWEERAAAVLSCELSRQPWVTPDELVRRLQMLGADISEKSLKTHLTEGTASLALTLQCLAALGSSSLERYIDVDDLAEAARLAVSSQK
;
A
#
# COMPACT_ATOMS: atom_id res chain seq x y z
N MET A 1 19.76 -1.77 4.85
CA MET A 1 19.59 -2.59 3.63
C MET A 1 18.13 -3.00 3.52
N LEU A 2 17.49 -2.60 2.46
CA LEU A 2 16.09 -2.96 2.24
C LEU A 2 16.01 -4.44 1.87
N GLN A 3 15.26 -5.17 2.66
CA GLN A 3 15.12 -6.60 2.51
C GLN A 3 14.14 -6.90 1.37
N ASP A 4 14.57 -7.69 0.39
CA ASP A 4 13.68 -8.21 -0.65
C ASP A 4 12.77 -9.28 -0.04
N THR A 5 11.53 -8.93 0.22
CA THR A 5 10.53 -9.81 0.81
C THR A 5 9.42 -10.10 -0.21
N PRO A 6 8.62 -11.17 -0.01
CA PRO A 6 7.43 -11.36 -0.84
C PRO A 6 6.54 -10.11 -0.89
N TRP A 7 6.42 -9.38 0.22
CA TRP A 7 5.58 -8.19 0.33
C TRP A 7 6.10 -7.01 -0.51
N THR A 8 7.42 -6.79 -0.54
CA THR A 8 8.02 -5.73 -1.36
C THR A 8 7.90 -6.08 -2.86
N ARG A 9 8.02 -7.34 -3.22
CA ARG A 9 7.79 -7.80 -4.60
C ARG A 9 6.34 -7.59 -5.03
N LEU A 10 5.38 -7.91 -4.15
CA LEU A 10 3.95 -7.68 -4.42
C LEU A 10 3.63 -6.19 -4.52
N ALA A 11 4.21 -5.35 -3.65
CA ALA A 11 4.04 -3.90 -3.72
C ALA A 11 4.52 -3.34 -5.07
N ALA A 12 5.68 -3.76 -5.54
CA ALA A 12 6.18 -3.38 -6.87
C ALA A 12 5.22 -3.80 -7.98
N ARG A 13 4.68 -5.02 -7.89
CA ARG A 13 3.72 -5.54 -8.87
C ARG A 13 2.42 -4.75 -8.88
N VAL A 14 1.88 -4.40 -7.71
CA VAL A 14 0.65 -3.59 -7.61
C VAL A 14 0.82 -2.27 -8.37
N ILE A 15 1.94 -1.58 -8.17
CA ILE A 15 2.20 -0.31 -8.87
C ILE A 15 2.30 -0.53 -10.39
N ARG A 16 3.06 -1.54 -10.82
CA ARG A 16 3.21 -1.83 -12.26
C ARG A 16 1.88 -2.18 -12.91
N VAL A 17 1.05 -2.97 -12.23
CA VAL A 17 -0.28 -3.33 -12.75
C VAL A 17 -1.19 -2.10 -12.79
N ALA A 18 -1.16 -1.26 -11.76
CA ALA A 18 -1.96 -0.02 -11.73
C ALA A 18 -1.60 0.90 -12.92
N LEU A 19 -0.32 1.06 -13.21
CA LEU A 19 0.14 1.83 -14.36
C LEU A 19 -0.28 1.16 -15.69
N ALA A 20 -0.05 -0.14 -15.82
CA ALA A 20 -0.34 -0.88 -17.03
C ALA A 20 -1.84 -0.90 -17.39
N ARG A 21 -2.71 -0.99 -16.40
CA ARG A 21 -4.16 -1.00 -16.62
C ARG A 21 -4.69 0.29 -17.26
N LYS A 22 -3.96 1.37 -17.14
CA LYS A 22 -4.33 2.68 -17.69
C LYS A 22 -3.33 3.21 -18.73
N ASP A 23 -2.44 2.35 -19.17
CA ASP A 23 -1.39 2.71 -20.13
C ASP A 23 -0.59 3.96 -19.71
N LEU A 24 -0.39 4.12 -18.40
CA LEU A 24 0.37 5.24 -17.85
C LEU A 24 1.85 4.85 -17.76
N SER A 25 2.70 5.57 -18.50
CA SER A 25 4.16 5.34 -18.46
C SER A 25 4.78 6.00 -17.21
N TYR A 26 5.99 5.56 -16.84
CA TYR A 26 6.75 6.20 -15.77
C TYR A 26 7.03 7.69 -16.09
N ALA A 27 7.30 8.02 -17.35
CA ALA A 27 7.52 9.40 -17.77
C ALA A 27 6.26 10.25 -17.56
N GLN A 28 5.09 9.73 -17.94
CA GLN A 28 3.81 10.41 -17.73
C GLN A 28 3.49 10.57 -16.24
N LEU A 29 3.75 9.53 -15.44
CA LEU A 29 3.57 9.59 -13.99
C LEU A 29 4.47 10.67 -13.37
N THR A 30 5.75 10.66 -13.71
CA THR A 30 6.73 11.64 -13.21
C THR A 30 6.30 13.05 -13.57
N SER A 31 5.86 13.27 -14.81
CA SER A 31 5.40 14.56 -15.29
C SER A 31 4.15 15.05 -14.53
N ALA A 32 3.18 14.17 -14.30
CA ALA A 32 1.97 14.50 -13.57
C ALA A 32 2.26 14.81 -12.09
N LEU A 33 3.16 14.07 -11.47
CA LEU A 33 3.59 14.33 -10.08
C LEU A 33 4.38 15.63 -9.98
N ALA A 34 5.23 15.95 -10.96
CA ALA A 34 5.96 17.22 -11.02
C ALA A 34 4.99 18.41 -11.09
N ALA A 35 3.90 18.30 -11.83
CA ALA A 35 2.85 19.33 -11.88
C ALA A 35 2.20 19.57 -10.51
N SER A 36 2.23 18.57 -9.63
CA SER A 36 1.72 18.65 -8.25
C SER A 36 2.81 19.02 -7.23
N GLY A 37 4.01 19.38 -7.67
CA GLY A 37 5.10 19.85 -6.82
C GLY A 37 6.16 18.81 -6.48
N SER A 38 6.07 17.59 -6.99
CA SER A 38 7.12 16.58 -6.78
C SER A 38 8.41 16.96 -7.51
N ARG A 39 9.54 16.73 -6.86
CA ARG A 39 10.89 16.94 -7.43
C ARG A 39 11.55 15.64 -7.83
N GLU A 40 10.88 14.51 -7.70
CA GLU A 40 11.47 13.22 -8.04
C GLU A 40 11.63 13.06 -9.56
N THR A 41 12.73 12.42 -9.95
CA THR A 41 13.00 12.07 -11.34
C THR A 41 12.33 10.74 -11.67
N GLU A 42 12.12 10.47 -12.98
CA GLU A 42 11.64 9.18 -13.45
C GLU A 42 12.52 8.03 -12.94
N ARG A 43 13.84 8.18 -13.00
CA ARG A 43 14.80 7.18 -12.51
C ARG A 43 14.60 6.88 -11.00
N SER A 44 14.35 7.91 -10.21
CA SER A 44 14.09 7.77 -8.77
C SER A 44 12.79 6.99 -8.53
N PHE A 45 11.71 7.30 -9.24
CA PHE A 45 10.45 6.56 -9.15
C PHE A 45 10.62 5.10 -9.53
N VAL A 46 11.23 4.84 -10.68
CA VAL A 46 11.47 3.46 -11.16
C VAL A 46 12.25 2.68 -10.11
N SER A 47 13.30 3.28 -9.55
CA SER A 47 14.12 2.64 -8.51
C SER A 47 13.30 2.30 -7.26
N LYS A 48 12.48 3.22 -6.77
CA LYS A 48 11.58 2.98 -5.62
C LYS A 48 10.59 1.85 -5.89
N ILE A 49 9.98 1.85 -7.07
CA ILE A 49 8.99 0.84 -7.44
C ILE A 49 9.65 -0.54 -7.50
N TYR A 50 10.81 -0.67 -8.15
CA TYR A 50 11.53 -1.94 -8.22
C TYR A 50 11.95 -2.47 -6.84
N ARG A 51 12.31 -1.57 -5.92
CA ARG A 51 12.66 -1.98 -4.55
C ARG A 51 11.44 -2.30 -3.69
N GLY A 52 10.23 -2.04 -4.18
CA GLY A 52 8.99 -2.28 -3.43
C GLY A 52 8.83 -1.38 -2.20
N THR A 53 9.39 -0.16 -2.25
CA THR A 53 9.41 0.80 -1.14
C THR A 53 8.42 1.97 -1.26
N PRO A 54 7.55 2.07 -2.30
CA PRO A 54 6.61 3.17 -2.37
C PRO A 54 5.62 3.12 -1.21
N ARG A 55 5.12 4.29 -0.83
CA ARG A 55 4.05 4.40 0.16
C ARG A 55 2.69 4.15 -0.47
N LEU A 56 1.71 3.82 0.36
CA LEU A 56 0.31 3.74 -0.05
C LEU A 56 -0.12 5.04 -0.75
N ALA A 57 0.29 6.19 -0.24
CA ALA A 57 -0.02 7.50 -0.83
C ALA A 57 0.31 7.57 -2.33
N LEU A 58 1.42 6.98 -2.78
CA LEU A 58 1.77 6.96 -4.21
C LEU A 58 0.76 6.14 -5.03
N LEU A 59 0.30 5.01 -4.53
CA LEU A 59 -0.74 4.23 -5.21
C LEU A 59 -2.02 5.06 -5.36
N LEU A 60 -2.41 5.79 -4.31
CA LEU A 60 -3.61 6.64 -4.38
C LEU A 60 -3.44 7.75 -5.42
N GLN A 61 -2.26 8.36 -5.51
CA GLN A 61 -1.94 9.35 -6.53
C GLN A 61 -2.02 8.76 -7.95
N ILE A 62 -1.52 7.55 -8.14
CA ILE A 62 -1.59 6.85 -9.44
C ILE A 62 -3.06 6.61 -9.83
N ILE A 63 -3.87 6.15 -8.89
CA ILE A 63 -5.31 5.93 -9.13
C ILE A 63 -5.98 7.24 -9.57
N ASP A 64 -5.68 8.34 -8.91
CA ASP A 64 -6.23 9.65 -9.23
C ASP A 64 -5.73 10.17 -10.59
N ILE A 65 -4.42 10.19 -10.80
CA ILE A 65 -3.79 10.67 -12.04
C ILE A 65 -4.29 9.88 -13.26
N SER A 66 -4.44 8.58 -13.14
CA SER A 66 -4.90 7.70 -14.22
C SER A 66 -6.41 7.70 -14.41
N SER A 67 -7.16 8.40 -13.57
CA SER A 67 -8.63 8.37 -13.54
C SER A 67 -9.20 6.96 -13.37
N ALA A 68 -8.45 6.09 -12.71
CA ALA A 68 -8.92 4.76 -12.38
C ALA A 68 -10.00 4.83 -11.30
N ARG A 69 -10.91 3.88 -11.32
CA ARG A 69 -11.89 3.75 -10.25
C ARG A 69 -11.19 3.20 -9.00
N PRO A 70 -11.22 3.91 -7.86
CA PRO A 70 -10.67 3.36 -6.62
C PRO A 70 -11.51 2.16 -6.15
N PRO A 71 -10.96 1.31 -5.26
CA PRO A 71 -11.77 0.33 -4.55
C PRO A 71 -12.99 1.01 -3.91
N GLU A 72 -14.13 0.36 -3.95
CA GLU A 72 -15.38 0.98 -3.47
C GLU A 72 -15.28 1.45 -2.01
N LEU A 73 -14.67 0.62 -1.17
CA LEU A 73 -14.45 0.93 0.24
C LEU A 73 -13.61 2.20 0.45
N TRP A 74 -12.74 2.55 -0.50
CA TRP A 74 -11.84 3.70 -0.41
C TRP A 74 -12.42 4.98 -1.02
N SER A 75 -13.58 4.91 -1.65
CA SER A 75 -14.13 6.03 -2.44
C SER A 75 -14.26 7.32 -1.64
N ASP A 76 -14.75 7.25 -0.42
CA ASP A 76 -14.90 8.44 0.43
C ASP A 76 -13.54 8.92 0.98
N ALA A 77 -12.65 8.00 1.32
CA ALA A 77 -11.30 8.33 1.77
C ALA A 77 -10.50 9.09 0.71
N MET A 78 -10.70 8.74 -0.58
CA MET A 78 -10.04 9.43 -1.70
C MET A 78 -10.50 10.88 -1.87
N LYS A 79 -11.64 11.26 -1.31
CA LYS A 79 -12.23 12.60 -1.40
C LYS A 79 -11.95 13.48 -0.17
N VAL A 80 -11.25 12.95 0.82
CA VAL A 80 -10.90 13.72 2.02
C VAL A 80 -10.08 14.94 1.63
N ASP A 81 -10.45 16.09 2.18
CA ASP A 81 -9.66 17.32 2.01
C ASP A 81 -8.35 17.17 2.76
N GLY A 82 -7.24 17.40 2.08
CA GLY A 82 -5.91 17.26 2.65
C GLY A 82 -4.91 16.70 1.66
N ASP A 83 -3.73 16.36 2.15
CA ASP A 83 -2.69 15.77 1.33
C ASP A 83 -2.93 14.26 1.09
N TRP A 84 -2.03 13.64 0.34
CA TRP A 84 -2.18 12.23 0.00
C TRP A 84 -1.93 11.30 1.19
N GLU A 85 -1.12 11.73 2.14
CA GLU A 85 -0.89 11.01 3.39
C GLU A 85 -2.16 11.00 4.26
N GLU A 86 -2.88 12.11 4.34
CA GLU A 86 -4.17 12.17 5.04
C GLU A 86 -5.21 11.25 4.39
N ARG A 87 -5.23 11.19 3.07
CA ARG A 87 -6.10 10.25 2.33
C ARG A 87 -5.68 8.80 2.56
N ALA A 88 -4.38 8.53 2.61
CA ALA A 88 -3.87 7.19 2.93
C ALA A 88 -4.27 6.77 4.34
N ALA A 89 -4.18 7.67 5.32
CA ALA A 89 -4.67 7.41 6.68
C ALA A 89 -6.17 7.09 6.69
N ALA A 90 -6.96 7.85 5.92
CA ALA A 90 -8.39 7.61 5.79
C ALA A 90 -8.70 6.26 5.14
N VAL A 91 -7.94 5.85 4.13
CA VAL A 91 -8.07 4.52 3.50
C VAL A 91 -7.84 3.41 4.51
N LEU A 92 -6.77 3.48 5.28
CA LEU A 92 -6.46 2.48 6.31
C LEU A 92 -7.52 2.46 7.41
N SER A 93 -8.05 3.63 7.79
CA SER A 93 -9.17 3.73 8.72
C SER A 93 -10.42 3.03 8.19
N CYS A 94 -10.73 3.19 6.90
CA CYS A 94 -11.85 2.49 6.26
C CYS A 94 -11.68 0.97 6.33
N GLU A 95 -10.48 0.47 6.05
CA GLU A 95 -10.21 -0.97 6.12
C GLU A 95 -10.40 -1.50 7.55
N LEU A 96 -9.86 -0.80 8.54
CA LEU A 96 -9.98 -1.20 9.95
C LEU A 96 -11.42 -1.10 10.47
N SER A 97 -12.20 -0.14 9.99
CA SER A 97 -13.59 0.05 10.41
C SER A 97 -14.49 -1.13 10.09
N ARG A 98 -14.09 -1.98 9.14
CA ARG A 98 -14.81 -3.20 8.79
C ARG A 98 -14.68 -4.29 9.85
N GLN A 99 -13.65 -4.21 10.68
CA GLN A 99 -13.36 -5.19 11.74
C GLN A 99 -13.01 -4.47 13.03
N PRO A 100 -14.00 -3.79 13.67
CA PRO A 100 -13.73 -2.99 14.87
C PRO A 100 -13.24 -3.81 16.07
N TRP A 101 -13.42 -5.14 16.03
CA TRP A 101 -12.88 -6.05 17.03
C TRP A 101 -11.38 -6.31 16.89
N VAL A 102 -10.75 -5.92 15.77
CA VAL A 102 -9.30 -6.01 15.61
C VAL A 102 -8.69 -4.76 16.25
N THR A 103 -8.17 -4.94 17.46
CA THR A 103 -7.47 -3.88 18.18
C THR A 103 -6.09 -3.63 17.58
N PRO A 104 -5.43 -2.50 17.87
CA PRO A 104 -4.05 -2.27 17.44
C PRO A 104 -3.08 -3.38 17.87
N ASP A 105 -3.21 -3.90 19.08
CA ASP A 105 -2.40 -5.02 19.59
C ASP A 105 -2.58 -6.27 18.75
N GLU A 106 -3.82 -6.61 18.43
CA GLU A 106 -4.14 -7.78 17.61
C GLU A 106 -3.62 -7.60 16.20
N LEU A 107 -3.73 -6.39 15.63
CA LEU A 107 -3.20 -6.11 14.30
C LEU A 107 -1.67 -6.24 14.28
N VAL A 108 -0.97 -5.70 15.28
CA VAL A 108 0.49 -5.86 15.41
C VAL A 108 0.87 -7.33 15.47
N ARG A 109 0.17 -8.11 16.28
CA ARG A 109 0.41 -9.55 16.40
C ARG A 109 0.29 -10.25 15.04
N ARG A 110 -0.77 -9.95 14.31
CA ARG A 110 -1.00 -10.52 12.97
C ARG A 110 0.09 -10.09 11.98
N LEU A 111 0.47 -8.81 12.00
CA LEU A 111 1.51 -8.27 11.13
C LEU A 111 2.88 -8.91 11.42
N GLN A 112 3.22 -9.10 12.69
CA GLN A 112 4.46 -9.78 13.08
C GLN A 112 4.48 -11.23 12.59
N MET A 113 3.36 -11.92 12.63
CA MET A 113 3.23 -13.26 12.05
C MET A 113 3.43 -13.25 10.53
N LEU A 114 3.15 -12.15 9.87
CA LEU A 114 3.37 -11.96 8.44
C LEU A 114 4.77 -11.44 8.11
N GLY A 115 5.66 -11.40 9.09
CA GLY A 115 7.05 -10.99 8.91
C GLY A 115 7.32 -9.50 9.05
N ALA A 116 6.34 -8.71 9.47
CA ALA A 116 6.56 -7.29 9.71
C ALA A 116 7.35 -7.08 11.01
N ASP A 117 8.44 -6.31 10.92
CA ASP A 117 9.17 -5.85 12.09
C ASP A 117 8.60 -4.50 12.51
N ILE A 118 7.50 -4.52 13.25
CA ILE A 118 6.76 -3.32 13.61
C ILE A 118 6.29 -3.38 15.06
N SER A 119 6.42 -2.26 15.76
CA SER A 119 5.85 -2.06 17.09
C SER A 119 4.44 -1.46 17.01
N GLU A 120 3.68 -1.58 18.09
CA GLU A 120 2.36 -0.95 18.18
C GLU A 120 2.46 0.58 18.00
N LYS A 121 3.46 1.20 18.60
CA LYS A 121 3.70 2.65 18.48
C LYS A 121 3.96 3.05 17.03
N SER A 122 4.85 2.33 16.32
CA SER A 122 5.12 2.59 14.90
C SER A 122 3.90 2.38 14.04
N LEU A 123 3.14 1.32 14.30
CA LEU A 123 1.91 1.06 13.55
C LEU A 123 0.90 2.20 13.73
N LYS A 124 0.66 2.62 14.97
CA LYS A 124 -0.25 3.74 15.25
C LYS A 124 0.18 5.02 14.54
N THR A 125 1.48 5.31 14.52
CA THR A 125 2.02 6.46 13.80
C THR A 125 1.73 6.36 12.31
N HIS A 126 2.03 5.22 11.67
CA HIS A 126 1.75 5.02 10.25
C HIS A 126 0.27 5.13 9.90
N LEU A 127 -0.60 4.58 10.75
CA LEU A 127 -2.05 4.63 10.56
C LEU A 127 -2.60 6.06 10.69
N THR A 128 -2.07 6.83 11.65
CA THR A 128 -2.53 8.20 11.92
C THR A 128 -1.98 9.19 10.88
N GLU A 129 -0.70 9.06 10.51
CA GLU A 129 -0.03 9.99 9.62
C GLU A 129 -0.10 9.60 8.14
N GLY A 130 -0.59 8.41 7.83
CA GLY A 130 -0.70 7.93 6.45
C GLY A 130 0.64 7.65 5.79
N THR A 131 1.65 7.29 6.56
CA THR A 131 3.01 7.05 6.09
C THR A 131 3.33 5.59 5.83
N ALA A 132 2.34 4.71 5.91
CA ALA A 132 2.54 3.28 5.67
C ALA A 132 3.07 3.02 4.26
N SER A 133 4.07 2.15 4.17
CA SER A 133 4.51 1.63 2.88
C SER A 133 3.41 0.81 2.24
N LEU A 134 3.46 0.67 0.93
CA LEU A 134 2.50 -0.20 0.24
C LEU A 134 2.69 -1.66 0.68
N ALA A 135 3.92 -2.10 0.93
CA ALA A 135 4.19 -3.44 1.47
C ALA A 135 3.49 -3.66 2.82
N LEU A 136 3.61 -2.71 3.75
CA LEU A 136 2.91 -2.79 5.05
C LEU A 136 1.39 -2.77 4.86
N THR A 137 0.90 -1.97 3.92
CA THR A 137 -0.53 -1.94 3.58
C THR A 137 -1.01 -3.30 3.09
N LEU A 138 -0.25 -3.97 2.21
CA LEU A 138 -0.59 -5.32 1.75
C LEU A 138 -0.62 -6.33 2.90
N GLN A 139 0.32 -6.22 3.84
CA GLN A 139 0.29 -7.05 5.06
C GLN A 139 -0.96 -6.77 5.89
N CYS A 140 -1.36 -5.52 6.04
CA CYS A 140 -2.61 -5.17 6.72
C CYS A 140 -3.83 -5.77 6.02
N LEU A 141 -3.89 -5.65 4.69
CA LEU A 141 -5.00 -6.23 3.92
C LEU A 141 -5.05 -7.76 4.08
N ALA A 142 -3.90 -8.42 4.04
CA ALA A 142 -3.83 -9.87 4.27
C ALA A 142 -4.26 -10.24 5.69
N ALA A 143 -3.79 -9.48 6.70
CA ALA A 143 -4.17 -9.69 8.11
C ALA A 143 -5.67 -9.52 8.35
N LEU A 144 -6.31 -8.64 7.59
CA LEU A 144 -7.75 -8.34 7.67
C LEU A 144 -8.59 -9.18 6.71
N GLY A 145 -7.97 -9.97 5.84
CA GLY A 145 -8.69 -10.73 4.81
C GLY A 145 -9.38 -9.83 3.78
N SER A 146 -8.84 -8.65 3.52
CA SER A 146 -9.43 -7.67 2.61
C SER A 146 -9.10 -7.99 1.15
N SER A 147 -10.08 -7.85 0.27
CA SER A 147 -9.95 -7.98 -1.18
C SER A 147 -9.90 -6.64 -1.92
N SER A 148 -9.67 -5.53 -1.21
CA SER A 148 -9.77 -4.19 -1.80
C SER A 148 -8.86 -3.99 -3.02
N LEU A 149 -7.70 -4.62 -3.08
CA LEU A 149 -6.76 -4.50 -4.20
C LEU A 149 -6.83 -5.66 -5.19
N GLU A 150 -7.94 -6.39 -5.25
CA GLU A 150 -8.11 -7.56 -6.15
C GLU A 150 -7.93 -7.23 -7.64
N ARG A 151 -8.12 -5.98 -8.04
CA ARG A 151 -7.88 -5.56 -9.43
C ARG A 151 -6.40 -5.47 -9.80
N TYR A 152 -5.53 -5.39 -8.81
CA TYR A 152 -4.09 -5.18 -8.99
C TYR A 152 -3.28 -6.39 -8.57
N ILE A 153 -3.84 -7.24 -7.71
CA ILE A 153 -3.17 -8.43 -7.19
C ILE A 153 -4.19 -9.48 -6.77
N ASP A 154 -3.95 -10.71 -7.13
CA ASP A 154 -4.82 -11.81 -6.73
C ASP A 154 -4.78 -12.04 -5.22
N VAL A 155 -5.93 -12.31 -4.63
CA VAL A 155 -6.05 -12.65 -3.21
C VAL A 155 -5.20 -13.89 -2.87
N ASP A 156 -5.11 -14.83 -3.79
CA ASP A 156 -4.28 -16.03 -3.63
C ASP A 156 -2.79 -15.69 -3.50
N ASP A 157 -2.32 -14.66 -4.19
CA ASP A 157 -0.93 -14.20 -4.07
C ASP A 157 -0.64 -13.57 -2.71
N LEU A 158 -1.60 -12.84 -2.14
CA LEU A 158 -1.51 -12.34 -0.77
C LEU A 158 -1.47 -13.49 0.24
N ALA A 159 -2.32 -14.49 0.06
CA ALA A 159 -2.36 -15.67 0.91
C ALA A 159 -1.04 -16.46 0.84
N GLU A 160 -0.46 -16.59 -0.35
CA GLU A 160 0.84 -17.26 -0.55
C GLU A 160 1.98 -16.49 0.15
N ALA A 161 2.01 -15.16 0.05
CA ALA A 161 2.98 -14.34 0.74
C ALA A 161 2.86 -14.50 2.26
N ALA A 162 1.63 -14.54 2.77
CA ALA A 162 1.37 -14.78 4.19
C ALA A 162 1.89 -16.15 4.64
N ARG A 163 1.64 -17.19 3.85
CA ARG A 163 2.10 -18.56 4.12
C ARG A 163 3.62 -18.65 4.14
N LEU A 164 4.30 -18.01 3.19
CA LEU A 164 5.76 -17.99 3.11
C LEU A 164 6.37 -17.26 4.31
N ALA A 165 5.77 -16.18 4.77
CA ALA A 165 6.23 -15.43 5.94
C ALA A 165 6.16 -16.28 7.21
N VAL A 166 5.07 -17.02 7.41
CA VAL A 166 4.90 -17.92 8.57
C VAL A 166 5.92 -19.05 8.54
N SER A 167 6.19 -19.63 7.36
CA SER A 167 7.15 -20.71 7.19
C SER A 167 8.59 -20.28 7.49
N SER A 168 8.94 -19.02 7.22
CA SER A 168 10.28 -18.48 7.44
C SER A 168 10.61 -18.21 8.91
N GLN A 169 9.61 -18.24 9.80
CA GLN A 169 9.77 -18.00 11.24
C GLN A 169 9.97 -19.30 12.06
N LYS A 170 9.94 -20.45 11.41
CA LYS A 170 10.23 -21.76 12.03
C LYS A 170 11.68 -22.15 11.82
#